data_fa6f350375be8a0a9048260a178bcb2e
#
_entry.id   fa6f350375be8a0a9048260a178bcb2e
#
_cell.length_a   1.000
_cell.length_b   1.000
_cell.length_c   1.000
_cell.angle_alpha   90.00
_cell.angle_beta   90.00
_cell.angle_gamma   90.00
#
_symmetry.space_group_name_H-M   'P 1'
#
loop_
_entity.id
_entity.type
_entity.pdbx_description
1 polymer ?
#
loop_
_entity_poly.entity_id
_entity_poly.type
_entity_poly.pdbx_seq_one_letter_code
_entity_poly.pdbx_strand_id
1 'polypeptide(L)'
;MSRPTDLVQGTLDLLILKTIALRPMHGWAIAQRIKQLSNEVLQVQQGSLYPALHRLDQQGWIQAEWGESDNNRRAKYYSLTKAGRRQLEREAISWERLSSAISAIVRA
;
A
#
# COMPACT_ATOMS: atom_id res chain seq x y z
N MET A 1 4.82 20.30 16.65
CA MET A 1 4.84 18.86 16.91
C MET A 1 4.33 18.09 15.70
N SER A 2 5.06 17.12 15.29
CA SER A 2 4.63 16.35 14.15
C SER A 2 4.00 15.03 14.60
N ARG A 3 2.87 14.71 14.01
CA ARG A 3 2.27 13.40 14.14
C ARG A 3 2.64 12.59 12.89
N PRO A 4 2.60 11.26 12.97
CA PRO A 4 2.71 10.49 11.74
C PRO A 4 1.67 11.00 10.76
N THR A 5 2.06 11.18 9.53
CA THR A 5 1.16 11.67 8.51
C THR A 5 0.04 10.67 8.27
N ASP A 6 -1.20 11.11 8.42
CA ASP A 6 -2.35 10.29 8.07
C ASP A 6 -2.42 10.22 6.55
N LEU A 7 -2.32 9.00 6.04
CA LEU A 7 -2.36 8.80 4.61
C LEU A 7 -3.78 8.92 4.10
N VAL A 8 -3.97 9.71 3.05
CA VAL A 8 -5.23 9.77 2.33
C VAL A 8 -5.50 8.38 1.77
N GLN A 9 -6.77 7.97 1.76
CA GLN A 9 -7.15 6.64 1.35
C GLN A 9 -6.55 6.22 0.01
N GLY A 10 -6.59 7.09 -1.00
CA GLY A 10 -6.05 6.75 -2.31
C GLY A 10 -4.55 6.55 -2.30
N THR A 11 -3.83 7.32 -1.48
CA THR A 11 -2.40 7.17 -1.33
C THR A 11 -2.05 5.84 -0.67
N LEU A 12 -2.79 5.44 0.35
CA LEU A 12 -2.57 4.17 1.00
C LEU A 12 -2.80 3.00 0.04
N ASP A 13 -3.85 3.08 -0.77
CA ASP A 13 -4.14 2.05 -1.77
C ASP A 13 -2.96 1.88 -2.73
N LEU A 14 -2.42 2.98 -3.24
CA LEU A 14 -1.24 2.96 -4.11
C LEU A 14 -0.05 2.29 -3.43
N LEU A 15 0.21 2.63 -2.16
CA LEU A 15 1.33 2.07 -1.42
C LEU A 15 1.18 0.56 -1.22
N ILE A 16 -0.01 0.10 -0.91
CA ILE A 16 -0.28 -1.33 -0.75
C ILE A 16 -0.05 -2.06 -2.06
N LEU A 17 -0.65 -1.57 -3.15
CA LEU A 17 -0.52 -2.21 -4.46
C LEU A 17 0.94 -2.30 -4.88
N LYS A 18 1.69 -1.23 -4.69
CA LYS A 18 3.12 -1.21 -5.05
C LYS A 18 3.92 -2.19 -4.19
N THR A 19 3.62 -2.24 -2.90
CA THR A 19 4.38 -3.07 -1.97
C THR A 19 4.24 -4.55 -2.28
N ILE A 20 3.03 -5.01 -2.64
CA ILE A 20 2.81 -6.42 -2.95
C ILE A 20 3.07 -6.77 -4.41
N ALA A 21 3.44 -5.79 -5.24
CA ALA A 21 3.68 -6.02 -6.67
C ALA A 21 4.83 -7.00 -6.92
N LEU A 22 5.81 -7.02 -6.04
CA LEU A 22 6.97 -7.89 -6.20
C LEU A 22 6.71 -9.30 -5.71
N ARG A 23 5.96 -9.45 -4.64
CA ARG A 23 5.65 -10.76 -4.08
C ARG A 23 4.49 -10.65 -3.10
N PRO A 24 3.81 -11.76 -2.82
CA PRO A 24 2.75 -11.78 -1.80
C PRO A 24 3.30 -11.45 -0.42
N MET A 25 2.50 -10.71 0.37
CA MET A 25 2.86 -10.35 1.74
C MET A 25 1.62 -10.34 2.61
N HIS A 26 1.80 -10.70 3.89
CA HIS A 26 0.73 -10.53 4.88
C HIS A 26 0.71 -9.08 5.40
N GLY A 27 -0.38 -8.72 6.09
CA GLY A 27 -0.62 -7.31 6.45
C GLY A 27 0.50 -6.67 7.26
N TRP A 28 1.01 -7.39 8.27
CA TRP A 28 2.10 -6.84 9.09
C TRP A 28 3.33 -6.53 8.22
N ALA A 29 3.69 -7.45 7.33
CA ALA A 29 4.85 -7.25 6.46
C ALA A 29 4.65 -6.07 5.51
N ILE A 30 3.43 -5.88 5.01
CA ILE A 30 3.11 -4.72 4.16
C ILE A 30 3.39 -3.42 4.91
N ALA A 31 2.86 -3.30 6.12
CA ALA A 31 3.06 -2.10 6.92
C ALA A 31 4.54 -1.86 7.22
N GLN A 32 5.28 -2.90 7.58
CA GLN A 32 6.71 -2.79 7.84
C GLN A 32 7.49 -2.36 6.60
N ARG A 33 7.11 -2.91 5.44
CA ARG A 33 7.80 -2.58 4.21
C ARG A 33 7.58 -1.12 3.79
N ILE A 34 6.36 -0.64 3.95
CA ILE A 34 6.07 0.78 3.68
C ILE A 34 6.91 1.68 4.59
N LYS A 35 6.99 1.32 5.87
CA LYS A 35 7.80 2.07 6.81
C LYS A 35 9.27 2.09 6.40
N GLN A 36 9.83 0.93 6.06
CA GLN A 36 11.22 0.81 5.63
C GLN A 36 11.51 1.61 4.37
N LEU A 37 10.67 1.45 3.35
CA LEU A 37 10.90 2.12 2.07
C LEU A 37 10.79 3.64 2.15
N SER A 38 10.03 4.15 3.11
CA SER A 38 9.85 5.58 3.31
C SER A 38 10.83 6.16 4.33
N ASN A 39 11.85 5.42 4.73
CA ASN A 39 12.80 5.83 5.77
C ASN A 39 12.06 6.24 7.05
N GLU A 40 11.07 5.46 7.43
CA GLU A 40 10.24 5.61 8.63
C GLU A 40 9.34 6.85 8.64
N VAL A 41 9.25 7.56 7.52
CA VAL A 41 8.36 8.73 7.42
C VAL A 41 6.91 8.32 7.43
N LEU A 42 6.56 7.23 6.72
CA LEU A 42 5.18 6.79 6.62
C LEU A 42 4.94 5.59 7.52
N GLN A 43 3.94 5.71 8.38
CA GLN A 43 3.53 4.62 9.26
C GLN A 43 2.07 4.32 9.02
N VAL A 44 1.77 3.06 8.76
CA VAL A 44 0.40 2.63 8.46
C VAL A 44 -0.19 1.97 9.69
N GLN A 45 -1.26 2.55 10.19
CA GLN A 45 -1.98 2.00 11.34
C GLN A 45 -2.80 0.80 10.90
N GLN A 46 -2.92 -0.20 11.77
CA GLN A 46 -3.73 -1.38 11.47
C GLN A 46 -5.19 -1.02 11.22
N GLY A 47 -5.69 -0.01 11.93
CA GLY A 47 -7.05 0.47 11.74
C GLY A 47 -7.32 1.03 10.34
N SER A 48 -6.28 1.44 9.62
CA SER A 48 -6.40 1.91 8.24
C SER A 48 -6.04 0.81 7.25
N LEU A 49 -5.07 -0.03 7.60
CA LEU A 49 -4.53 -1.04 6.70
C LEU A 49 -5.57 -2.11 6.33
N TYR A 50 -6.20 -2.72 7.34
CA TYR A 50 -7.10 -3.84 7.07
C TYR A 50 -8.36 -3.43 6.33
N PRO A 51 -9.00 -2.30 6.63
CA PRO A 51 -10.09 -1.83 5.77
C PRO A 51 -9.65 -1.55 4.34
N ALA A 52 -8.42 -1.04 4.14
CA ALA A 52 -7.91 -0.81 2.80
C ALA A 52 -7.70 -2.13 2.04
N LEU A 53 -7.13 -3.13 2.69
CA LEU A 53 -6.97 -4.46 2.09
C LEU A 53 -8.33 -5.04 1.70
N HIS A 54 -9.33 -4.89 2.55
CA HIS A 54 -10.66 -5.37 2.27
C HIS A 54 -11.25 -4.68 1.03
N ARG A 55 -11.11 -3.35 0.93
CA ARG A 55 -11.60 -2.62 -0.25
C ARG A 55 -10.92 -3.07 -1.53
N LEU A 56 -9.59 -3.23 -1.49
CA LEU A 56 -8.83 -3.64 -2.66
C LEU A 56 -9.20 -5.05 -3.12
N ASP A 57 -9.45 -5.93 -2.15
CA ASP A 57 -9.90 -7.28 -2.43
C ASP A 57 -11.29 -7.25 -3.08
N GLN A 58 -12.19 -6.43 -2.58
CA GLN A 58 -13.53 -6.28 -3.14
C GLN A 58 -13.52 -5.72 -4.56
N GLN A 59 -12.53 -4.88 -4.86
CA GLN A 59 -12.36 -4.35 -6.22
C GLN A 59 -11.77 -5.39 -7.18
N GLY A 60 -11.30 -6.51 -6.67
CA GLY A 60 -10.65 -7.50 -7.49
C GLY A 60 -9.22 -7.15 -7.87
N TRP A 61 -8.60 -6.21 -7.18
CA TRP A 61 -7.23 -5.77 -7.48
C TRP A 61 -6.19 -6.58 -6.73
N ILE A 62 -6.56 -7.17 -5.61
CA ILE A 62 -5.71 -8.08 -4.87
C ILE A 62 -6.49 -9.34 -4.53
N GLN A 63 -5.76 -10.39 -4.21
CA GLN A 63 -6.38 -11.63 -3.75
C GLN A 63 -5.57 -12.14 -2.56
N ALA A 64 -6.23 -12.93 -1.73
CA ALA A 64 -5.63 -13.40 -0.48
C ALA A 64 -5.61 -14.92 -0.43
N GLU A 65 -4.52 -15.46 0.11
CA GLU A 65 -4.39 -16.88 0.39
C GLU A 65 -3.85 -17.05 1.80
N TRP A 66 -4.34 -18.09 2.48
CA TRP A 66 -3.80 -18.43 3.78
C TRP A 66 -2.47 -19.16 3.62
N GLY A 67 -1.52 -18.81 4.48
CA GLY A 67 -0.21 -19.44 4.51
C GLY A 67 0.37 -19.36 5.90
N GLU A 68 1.60 -19.82 6.06
CA GLU A 68 2.31 -19.73 7.34
C GLU A 68 3.26 -18.55 7.32
N SER A 69 3.26 -17.79 8.41
CA SER A 69 4.22 -16.72 8.62
C SER A 69 5.50 -17.31 9.25
N ASP A 70 6.50 -16.47 9.43
CA ASP A 70 7.78 -16.84 10.03
C ASP A 70 7.63 -17.42 11.45
N ASN A 71 6.52 -17.11 12.12
CA ASN A 71 6.25 -17.57 13.47
C ASN A 71 5.39 -18.84 13.51
N ASN A 72 5.26 -19.54 12.40
CA ASN A 72 4.39 -20.71 12.27
C ASN A 72 2.91 -20.40 12.55
N ARG A 73 2.51 -19.14 12.37
CA ARG A 73 1.12 -18.74 12.54
C ARG A 73 0.47 -18.62 11.17
N ARG A 74 -0.81 -18.92 11.12
CA ARG A 74 -1.56 -18.71 9.90
C ARG A 74 -1.68 -17.21 9.63
N ALA A 75 -1.44 -16.82 8.39
CA ALA A 75 -1.57 -15.44 7.96
C ALA A 75 -2.15 -15.40 6.56
N LYS A 76 -2.89 -14.34 6.25
CA LYS A 76 -3.37 -14.09 4.90
C LYS A 76 -2.28 -13.38 4.12
N TYR A 77 -1.89 -13.95 3.00
CA TYR A 77 -0.94 -13.34 2.08
C TYR A 77 -1.69 -12.72 0.92
N TYR A 78 -1.38 -11.47 0.64
CA TYR A 78 -2.04 -10.69 -0.40
C TYR A 78 -1.13 -10.56 -1.61
N SER A 79 -1.70 -10.73 -2.80
CA SER A 79 -0.95 -10.60 -4.05
C SER A 79 -1.78 -9.82 -5.06
N LEU A 80 -1.10 -9.22 -6.05
CA LEU A 80 -1.80 -8.50 -7.10
C LEU A 80 -2.46 -9.44 -8.08
N THR A 81 -3.65 -9.05 -8.52
CA THR A 81 -4.28 -9.66 -9.68
C THR A 81 -3.84 -8.91 -10.95
N LYS A 82 -4.20 -9.42 -12.12
CA LYS A 82 -3.97 -8.69 -13.37
C LYS A 82 -4.60 -7.30 -13.34
N ALA A 83 -5.86 -7.24 -12.86
CA ALA A 83 -6.56 -5.97 -12.74
C ALA A 83 -5.83 -5.04 -11.76
N GLY A 84 -5.27 -5.59 -10.68
CA GLY A 84 -4.50 -4.83 -9.72
C GLY A 84 -3.23 -4.23 -10.32
N ARG A 85 -2.55 -4.96 -11.20
CA ARG A 85 -1.37 -4.43 -11.88
C ARG A 85 -1.72 -3.24 -12.76
N ARG A 86 -2.82 -3.33 -13.49
CA ARG A 86 -3.29 -2.21 -14.31
C ARG A 86 -3.67 -1.01 -13.44
N GLN A 87 -4.33 -1.27 -12.32
CA GLN A 87 -4.71 -0.21 -11.40
C GLN A 87 -3.48 0.46 -10.79
N LEU A 88 -2.47 -0.33 -10.42
CA LEU A 88 -1.21 0.21 -9.90
C LEU A 88 -0.59 1.17 -10.91
N GLU A 89 -0.53 0.79 -12.18
CA GLU A 89 0.03 1.64 -13.21
C GLU A 89 -0.72 2.98 -13.30
N ARG A 90 -2.05 2.93 -13.30
CA ARG A 90 -2.86 4.15 -13.37
C ARG A 90 -2.64 5.05 -12.17
N GLU A 91 -2.60 4.46 -10.98
CA GLU A 91 -2.42 5.24 -9.76
C GLU A 91 -1.02 5.81 -9.65
N ALA A 92 -0.01 5.08 -10.11
CA ALA A 92 1.36 5.57 -10.12
C ALA A 92 1.51 6.78 -11.05
N ILE A 93 0.87 6.73 -12.22
CA ILE A 93 0.89 7.86 -13.16
C ILE A 93 0.18 9.06 -12.56
N SER A 94 -1.00 8.86 -11.97
CA SER A 94 -1.74 9.94 -11.32
C SER A 94 -0.94 10.59 -10.20
N TRP A 95 -0.29 9.77 -9.39
CA TRP A 95 0.55 10.29 -8.31
C TRP A 95 1.72 11.10 -8.84
N GLU A 96 2.40 10.61 -9.88
CA GLU A 96 3.52 11.32 -10.48
C GLU A 96 3.10 12.70 -10.98
N ARG A 97 1.96 12.79 -11.64
CA ARG A 97 1.44 14.06 -12.13
C ARG A 97 1.10 15.00 -10.98
N LEU A 98 0.41 14.50 -9.98
CA LEU A 98 -0.01 15.30 -8.83
C LEU A 98 1.19 15.79 -8.02
N SER A 99 2.12 14.90 -7.70
CA SER A 99 3.27 15.26 -6.89
C SER A 99 4.19 16.24 -7.61
N SER A 100 4.36 16.08 -8.93
CA SER A 100 5.15 17.01 -9.72
C SER A 100 4.50 18.39 -9.75
N ALA A 101 3.19 18.45 -9.91
CA ALA A 101 2.46 19.71 -9.90
C ALA A 101 2.57 20.42 -8.56
N ILE A 102 2.40 19.68 -7.47
CA ILE A 102 2.53 20.23 -6.12
C ILE A 102 3.94 20.74 -5.88
N SER A 103 4.94 19.95 -6.27
CA SER A 103 6.34 20.36 -6.12
C SER A 103 6.65 21.63 -6.88
N ALA A 104 6.12 21.79 -8.09
CA ALA A 104 6.31 22.98 -8.89
C ALA A 104 5.75 24.22 -8.18
N ILE A 105 4.57 24.08 -7.57
CA ILE A 105 3.95 25.19 -6.84
C ILE A 105 4.76 25.53 -5.59
N VAL A 106 5.19 24.54 -4.84
CA VAL A 106 5.93 24.75 -3.60
C VAL A 106 7.28 25.42 -3.86
N ARG A 107 7.91 25.12 -4.99
CA ARG A 107 9.22 25.69 -5.36
C ARG A 107 9.14 27.03 -6.07
N ALA A 108 7.95 27.46 -6.41
CA ALA A 108 7.78 28.73 -7.15
C ALA A 108 8.17 29.94 -6.29
#